data_96b746e869540d662e14f6cd2e07d81e
#
_entry.id   96b746e869540d662e14f6cd2e07d81e
#
_cell.length_a   1.000
_cell.length_b   1.000
_cell.length_c   1.000
_cell.angle_alpha   90.00
_cell.angle_beta   90.00
_cell.angle_gamma   90.00
#
_symmetry.space_group_name_H-M   'P 1'
#
loop_
_entity.id
_entity.type
_entity.pdbx_description
1 polymer ?
#
loop_
_entity_poly.entity_id
_entity_poly.type
_entity_poly.pdbx_seq_one_letter_code
_entity_poly.pdbx_strand_id
1 'polypeptide(L)'
;MEQKDLKKAGLKATLPRLRILGILEASEFKHMSAEDVYKAILAAGEDVGLATIYRVLTQFEAAGLVKRHNFDSGHSVFELDRGGHHDHMVCLKTNKVIEFNNEEIEQLQKKIAKDHGYDLQDHSLVLYVTPKED
;
A
#
# COMPACT_ATOMS: atom_id res chain seq x y z
N MET A 1 11.91 1.45 -9.65
CA MET A 1 11.06 0.55 -10.45
C MET A 1 10.86 1.14 -11.82
N GLU A 2 10.96 0.31 -12.81
CA GLU A 2 10.93 0.74 -14.19
C GLU A 2 10.23 -0.32 -15.04
N GLN A 3 10.36 -0.17 -16.34
CA GLN A 3 9.80 -1.08 -17.34
C GLN A 3 10.14 -2.55 -17.06
N LYS A 4 11.36 -2.83 -16.63
CA LYS A 4 11.81 -4.20 -16.34
C LYS A 4 11.05 -4.82 -15.17
N ASP A 5 10.62 -4.01 -14.21
CA ASP A 5 9.86 -4.51 -13.06
C ASP A 5 8.45 -4.91 -13.46
N LEU A 6 7.85 -4.19 -14.39
CA LEU A 6 6.57 -4.58 -14.97
C LEU A 6 6.67 -5.90 -15.69
N LYS A 7 7.73 -6.10 -16.48
CA LYS A 7 7.96 -7.36 -17.20
C LYS A 7 8.14 -8.53 -16.24
N LYS A 8 8.90 -8.35 -15.17
CA LYS A 8 9.08 -9.40 -14.14
C LYS A 8 7.76 -9.79 -13.50
N ALA A 9 6.85 -8.84 -13.33
CA ALA A 9 5.54 -9.08 -12.77
C ALA A 9 4.54 -9.65 -13.79
N GLY A 10 4.96 -9.84 -15.03
CA GLY A 10 4.10 -10.35 -16.10
C GLY A 10 3.21 -9.30 -16.73
N LEU A 11 3.55 -8.02 -16.58
CA LEU A 11 2.75 -6.93 -17.10
C LEU A 11 3.44 -6.24 -18.27
N LYS A 12 2.65 -5.90 -19.29
CA LYS A 12 3.13 -5.12 -20.41
C LYS A 12 3.40 -3.68 -19.96
N ALA A 13 4.50 -3.10 -20.45
CA ALA A 13 4.85 -1.71 -20.14
C ALA A 13 4.02 -0.78 -21.03
N THR A 14 2.91 -0.31 -20.49
CA THR A 14 2.08 0.71 -21.17
C THR A 14 2.35 2.07 -20.54
N LEU A 15 2.01 3.13 -21.27
CA LEU A 15 2.24 4.48 -20.75
C LEU A 15 1.50 4.74 -19.44
N PRO A 16 0.20 4.42 -19.29
CA PRO A 16 -0.46 4.61 -18.00
C PRO A 16 0.20 3.85 -16.87
N ARG A 17 0.60 2.60 -17.11
CA ARG A 17 1.29 1.80 -16.07
C ARG A 17 2.60 2.41 -15.65
N LEU A 18 3.41 2.87 -16.60
CA LEU A 18 4.69 3.51 -16.31
C LEU A 18 4.50 4.82 -15.55
N ARG A 19 3.49 5.61 -15.89
CA ARG A 19 3.20 6.87 -15.21
C ARG A 19 2.78 6.64 -13.77
N ILE A 20 1.89 5.70 -13.54
CA ILE A 20 1.39 5.38 -12.20
C ILE A 20 2.53 4.80 -11.34
N LEU A 21 3.31 3.90 -11.91
CA LEU A 21 4.46 3.33 -11.20
C LEU A 21 5.47 4.43 -10.81
N GLY A 22 5.73 5.35 -11.72
CA GLY A 22 6.62 6.49 -11.46
C GLY A 22 6.12 7.40 -10.33
N ILE A 23 4.81 7.65 -10.28
CA ILE A 23 4.20 8.43 -9.21
C ILE A 23 4.37 7.74 -7.85
N LEU A 24 4.08 6.43 -7.80
CA LEU A 24 4.23 5.67 -6.56
C LEU A 24 5.69 5.64 -6.10
N GLU A 25 6.61 5.50 -7.02
CA GLU A 25 8.04 5.46 -6.74
C GLU A 25 8.58 6.79 -6.22
N ALA A 26 8.14 7.89 -6.82
CA ALA A 26 8.65 9.24 -6.51
C ALA A 26 7.94 9.88 -5.31
N SER A 27 6.83 9.33 -4.85
CA SER A 27 6.04 9.92 -3.79
C SER A 27 6.78 9.90 -2.45
N GLU A 28 6.68 10.99 -1.71
CA GLU A 28 7.11 11.06 -0.31
C GLU A 28 6.18 10.24 0.59
N PHE A 29 4.96 10.03 0.14
CA PHE A 29 3.97 9.25 0.87
C PHE A 29 4.02 7.81 0.39
N LYS A 30 4.21 6.88 1.30
CA LYS A 30 4.24 5.45 0.97
C LYS A 30 2.86 4.91 0.65
N HIS A 31 1.82 5.55 1.18
CA HIS A 31 0.43 5.12 1.03
C HIS A 31 -0.33 6.16 0.24
N MET A 32 -0.84 5.78 -0.92
CA MET A 32 -1.60 6.67 -1.80
C MET A 32 -2.91 6.03 -2.19
N SER A 33 -3.99 6.81 -2.11
CA SER A 33 -5.26 6.40 -2.69
C SER A 33 -5.21 6.60 -4.21
N ALA A 34 -6.20 6.06 -4.92
CA ALA A 34 -6.29 6.29 -6.37
C ALA A 34 -6.46 7.79 -6.67
N GLU A 35 -7.21 8.49 -5.82
CA GLU A 35 -7.41 9.94 -5.95
C GLU A 35 -6.11 10.71 -5.75
N ASP A 36 -5.27 10.29 -4.80
CA ASP A 36 -3.95 10.88 -4.58
C ASP A 36 -3.07 10.72 -5.82
N VAL A 37 -3.08 9.53 -6.42
CA VAL A 37 -2.33 9.25 -7.65
C VAL A 37 -2.85 10.13 -8.78
N TYR A 38 -4.17 10.27 -8.90
CA TYR A 38 -4.79 11.11 -9.92
C TYR A 38 -4.33 12.57 -9.79
N LYS A 39 -4.36 13.12 -8.58
CA LYS A 39 -3.90 14.49 -8.33
C LYS A 39 -2.43 14.67 -8.67
N ALA A 40 -1.59 13.69 -8.34
CA ALA A 40 -0.17 13.75 -8.64
C ALA A 40 0.10 13.73 -10.15
N ILE A 41 -0.67 12.93 -10.90
CA ILE A 41 -0.56 12.87 -12.37
C ILE A 41 -0.97 14.20 -12.98
N LEU A 42 -2.07 14.79 -12.53
CA LEU A 42 -2.49 16.12 -13.00
C LEU A 42 -1.44 17.18 -12.70
N ALA A 43 -0.86 17.16 -11.49
CA ALA A 43 0.18 18.11 -11.08
C ALA A 43 1.43 17.98 -11.96
N ALA A 44 1.69 16.79 -12.48
CA ALA A 44 2.82 16.54 -13.40
C ALA A 44 2.52 16.95 -14.85
N GLY A 45 1.34 17.52 -15.10
CA GLY A 45 0.96 17.98 -16.43
C GLY A 45 0.43 16.89 -17.34
N GLU A 46 0.04 15.75 -16.77
CA GLU A 46 -0.49 14.63 -17.54
C GLU A 46 -1.93 14.36 -17.15
N ASP A 47 -2.62 13.58 -17.97
CA ASP A 47 -4.01 13.25 -17.73
C ASP A 47 -4.25 11.76 -17.96
N VAL A 48 -4.55 11.07 -16.85
CA VAL A 48 -4.97 9.67 -16.86
C VAL A 48 -6.25 9.60 -16.03
N GLY A 49 -7.32 9.08 -16.63
CA GLY A 49 -8.62 9.03 -15.97
C GLY A 49 -8.59 8.20 -14.68
N LEU A 50 -9.40 8.60 -13.70
CA LEU A 50 -9.46 7.93 -12.39
C LEU A 50 -9.81 6.44 -12.54
N ALA A 51 -10.75 6.10 -13.44
CA ALA A 51 -11.12 4.70 -13.67
C ALA A 51 -9.93 3.88 -14.18
N THR A 52 -9.10 4.45 -15.04
CA THR A 52 -7.90 3.81 -15.55
C THR A 52 -6.88 3.60 -14.42
N ILE A 53 -6.73 4.60 -13.56
CA ILE A 53 -5.84 4.50 -12.39
C ILE A 53 -6.27 3.35 -11.47
N TYR A 54 -7.56 3.25 -11.16
CA TYR A 54 -8.08 2.16 -10.36
C TYR A 54 -7.79 0.80 -10.99
N ARG A 55 -8.04 0.69 -12.28
CA ARG A 55 -7.79 -0.56 -13.01
C ARG A 55 -6.31 -0.95 -12.95
N VAL A 56 -5.41 0.01 -13.18
CA VAL A 56 -3.97 -0.24 -13.16
C VAL A 56 -3.52 -0.63 -11.75
N LEU A 57 -3.97 0.08 -10.72
CA LEU A 57 -3.61 -0.26 -9.33
C LEU A 57 -4.10 -1.66 -8.96
N THR A 58 -5.29 -2.05 -9.42
CA THR A 58 -5.81 -3.40 -9.20
C THR A 58 -4.95 -4.45 -9.93
N GLN A 59 -4.50 -4.15 -11.13
CA GLN A 59 -3.58 -5.02 -11.87
C GLN A 59 -2.24 -5.14 -11.17
N PHE A 60 -1.72 -4.05 -10.63
CA PHE A 60 -0.46 -4.05 -9.86
C PHE A 60 -0.61 -4.88 -8.58
N GLU A 61 -1.75 -4.79 -7.92
CA GLU A 61 -2.03 -5.59 -6.73
C GLU A 61 -2.01 -7.09 -7.08
N ALA A 62 -2.73 -7.46 -8.12
CA ALA A 62 -2.80 -8.86 -8.56
C ALA A 62 -1.43 -9.39 -8.97
N ALA A 63 -0.56 -8.53 -9.49
CA ALA A 63 0.79 -8.90 -9.93
C ALA A 63 1.82 -8.84 -8.80
N GLY A 64 1.44 -8.42 -7.60
CA GLY A 64 2.34 -8.35 -6.45
C GLY A 64 3.24 -7.12 -6.41
N LEU A 65 2.98 -6.11 -7.24
CA LEU A 65 3.77 -4.88 -7.26
C LEU A 65 3.36 -3.90 -6.17
N VAL A 66 2.09 -3.91 -5.79
CA VAL A 66 1.57 -3.06 -4.73
C VAL A 66 0.74 -3.88 -3.77
N LYS A 67 0.62 -3.36 -2.54
CA LYS A 67 -0.30 -3.88 -1.55
C LYS A 67 -1.44 -2.88 -1.38
N ARG A 68 -2.66 -3.40 -1.27
CA ARG A 68 -3.83 -2.59 -0.96
C ARG A 68 -4.15 -2.72 0.51
N HIS A 69 -4.40 -1.59 1.16
CA HIS A 69 -4.85 -1.56 2.54
C HIS A 69 -6.22 -0.88 2.59
N ASN A 70 -7.19 -1.59 3.15
CA ASN A 70 -8.55 -1.08 3.35
C ASN A 70 -8.70 -0.80 4.83
N PHE A 71 -8.77 0.49 5.17
CA PHE A 71 -8.91 0.93 6.55
C PHE A 71 -10.35 1.38 6.82
N ASP A 72 -10.73 1.43 8.09
CA ASP A 72 -12.09 1.83 8.50
C ASP A 72 -12.47 3.25 8.09
N SER A 73 -11.50 4.07 7.68
CA SER A 73 -11.76 5.41 7.17
C SER A 73 -12.52 5.41 5.83
N GLY A 74 -12.80 4.22 5.27
CA GLY A 74 -13.67 4.08 4.11
C GLY A 74 -13.00 4.15 2.76
N HIS A 75 -11.68 4.25 2.70
CA HIS A 75 -10.98 4.27 1.41
C HIS A 75 -9.78 3.34 1.41
N SER A 76 -9.42 2.90 0.21
CA SER A 76 -8.25 2.07 -0.01
C SER A 76 -7.04 2.92 -0.29
N VAL A 77 -5.90 2.51 0.25
CA VAL A 77 -4.60 3.08 -0.11
C VAL A 77 -3.71 1.97 -0.65
N PHE A 78 -2.75 2.36 -1.45
CA PHE A 78 -1.84 1.43 -2.11
C PHE A 78 -0.41 1.82 -1.76
N GLU A 79 0.44 0.81 -1.58
CA GLU A 79 1.87 1.04 -1.40
C GLU A 79 2.67 0.07 -2.25
N LEU A 80 3.85 0.50 -2.68
CA LEU A 80 4.75 -0.39 -3.41
C LEU A 80 5.19 -1.52 -2.49
N ASP A 81 5.13 -2.74 -3.02
CA ASP A 81 5.60 -3.92 -2.30
C ASP A 81 7.10 -4.09 -2.55
N ARG A 82 7.89 -3.60 -1.61
CA ARG A 82 9.36 -3.69 -1.69
C ARG A 82 9.92 -4.85 -0.88
N GLY A 83 9.02 -5.76 -0.46
CA GLY A 83 9.36 -6.84 0.44
C GLY A 83 9.36 -6.36 1.89
N GLY A 84 9.32 -7.30 2.81
CA GLY A 84 9.21 -7.00 4.23
C GLY A 84 7.76 -6.86 4.66
N HIS A 85 7.57 -6.91 5.96
CA HIS A 85 6.26 -6.86 6.57
C HIS A 85 6.13 -5.60 7.42
N HIS A 86 5.01 -4.90 7.27
CA HIS A 86 4.70 -3.71 8.06
C HIS A 86 3.32 -3.82 8.68
N ASP A 87 3.19 -3.35 9.90
CA ASP A 87 1.91 -3.10 10.51
C ASP A 87 1.56 -1.63 10.29
N HIS A 88 0.29 -1.28 10.44
CA HIS A 88 -0.19 0.04 10.11
C HIS A 88 -0.96 0.66 11.25
N MET A 89 -0.87 1.98 11.35
CA MET A 89 -1.60 2.78 12.30
C MET A 89 -2.36 3.85 11.50
N VAL A 90 -3.67 3.95 11.70
CA VAL A 90 -4.50 4.91 10.97
C VAL A 90 -5.04 5.94 11.95
N CYS A 91 -4.77 7.21 11.68
CA CYS A 91 -5.33 8.29 12.47
C CYS A 91 -6.75 8.60 11.99
N LEU A 92 -7.73 8.43 12.86
CA LEU A 92 -9.13 8.64 12.52
C LEU A 92 -9.47 10.12 12.27
N LYS A 93 -8.69 11.04 12.82
CA LYS A 93 -8.90 12.47 12.60
C LYS A 93 -8.30 13.00 11.31
N THR A 94 -7.08 12.56 10.99
CA THR A 94 -6.31 13.11 9.87
C THR A 94 -6.22 12.18 8.68
N ASN A 95 -6.64 10.93 8.84
CA ASN A 95 -6.48 9.85 7.86
C ASN A 95 -5.01 9.55 7.50
N LYS A 96 -4.07 10.01 8.30
CA LYS A 96 -2.66 9.63 8.13
C LYS A 96 -2.48 8.15 8.41
N VAL A 97 -1.67 7.51 7.59
CA VAL A 97 -1.29 6.12 7.77
C VAL A 97 0.19 6.08 8.14
N ILE A 98 0.50 5.43 9.25
CA ILE A 98 1.87 5.30 9.76
C ILE A 98 2.23 3.83 9.71
N GLU A 99 3.36 3.49 9.12
CA GLU A 99 3.90 2.15 9.15
C GLU A 99 4.73 1.98 10.42
N PHE A 100 4.65 0.79 11.00
CA PHE A 100 5.54 0.45 12.10
C PHE A 100 5.85 -1.04 12.07
N ASN A 101 6.91 -1.41 12.76
CA ASN A 101 7.30 -2.80 12.94
C ASN A 101 7.70 -2.97 14.39
N ASN A 102 7.16 -3.98 15.06
CA ASN A 102 7.46 -4.25 16.45
C ASN A 102 7.72 -5.73 16.64
N GLU A 103 8.95 -6.05 17.00
CA GLU A 103 9.40 -7.43 17.16
C GLU A 103 8.62 -8.17 18.24
N GLU A 104 8.28 -7.50 19.34
CA GLU A 104 7.52 -8.12 20.43
C GLU A 104 6.13 -8.56 19.96
N ILE A 105 5.45 -7.73 19.18
CA ILE A 105 4.14 -8.06 18.61
C ILE A 105 4.29 -9.28 17.69
N GLU A 106 5.32 -9.29 16.86
CA GLU A 106 5.57 -10.40 15.94
C GLU A 106 5.78 -11.71 16.69
N GLN A 107 6.58 -11.69 17.75
CA GLN A 107 6.84 -12.88 18.54
C GLN A 107 5.59 -13.37 19.28
N LEU A 108 4.78 -12.46 19.80
CA LEU A 108 3.54 -12.81 20.47
C LEU A 108 2.55 -13.49 19.52
N GLN A 109 2.45 -13.00 18.29
CA GLN A 109 1.56 -13.59 17.30
C GLN A 109 1.99 -15.01 16.93
N LYS A 110 3.28 -15.22 16.75
CA LYS A 110 3.85 -16.56 16.49
C LYS A 110 3.55 -17.51 17.63
N LYS A 111 3.73 -17.04 18.86
CA LYS A 111 3.48 -17.84 20.07
C LYS A 111 2.00 -18.23 20.14
N ILE A 112 1.10 -17.30 19.91
CA ILE A 112 -0.35 -17.56 19.94
C ILE A 112 -0.71 -18.65 18.93
N ALA A 113 -0.23 -18.55 17.71
CA ALA A 113 -0.49 -19.56 16.69
C ALA A 113 0.03 -20.91 17.12
N LYS A 114 1.26 -20.96 17.63
CA LYS A 114 1.92 -22.20 18.07
C LYS A 114 1.14 -22.84 19.22
N ASP A 115 0.71 -22.05 20.20
CA ASP A 115 -0.02 -22.54 21.35
C ASP A 115 -1.36 -23.18 20.95
N HIS A 116 -1.90 -22.79 19.82
CA HIS A 116 -3.13 -23.36 19.26
C HIS A 116 -2.88 -24.49 18.24
N GLY A 117 -1.64 -24.86 18.04
CA GLY A 117 -1.26 -25.96 17.14
C GLY A 117 -1.05 -25.56 15.68
N TYR A 118 -0.73 -24.29 15.43
CA TYR A 118 -0.56 -23.77 14.07
C TYR A 118 0.78 -23.08 13.89
N ASP A 119 1.22 -22.99 12.63
CA ASP A 119 2.35 -22.18 12.22
C ASP A 119 1.83 -20.90 11.58
N LEU A 120 2.29 -19.75 12.04
CA LEU A 120 1.88 -18.46 11.51
C LEU A 120 2.46 -18.27 10.12
N GLN A 121 1.59 -18.07 9.12
CA GLN A 121 2.02 -17.82 7.75
C GLN A 121 2.07 -16.34 7.43
N ASP A 122 1.07 -15.58 7.89
CA ASP A 122 0.96 -14.16 7.62
C ASP A 122 0.00 -13.54 8.63
N HIS A 123 0.05 -12.23 8.76
CA HIS A 123 -0.91 -11.51 9.57
C HIS A 123 -1.10 -10.09 9.03
N SER A 124 -2.17 -9.46 9.48
CA SER A 124 -2.45 -8.07 9.17
C SER A 124 -2.88 -7.39 10.47
N LEU A 125 -2.21 -6.32 10.84
CA LEU A 125 -2.50 -5.57 12.06
C LEU A 125 -2.67 -4.09 11.72
N VAL A 126 -3.82 -3.54 12.10
CA VAL A 126 -4.11 -2.12 11.93
C VAL A 126 -4.57 -1.57 13.27
N LEU A 127 -3.92 -0.52 13.72
CA LEU A 127 -4.32 0.22 14.90
C LEU A 127 -5.04 1.50 14.48
N TYR A 128 -6.23 1.72 15.00
CA TYR A 128 -7.01 2.94 14.74
C TYR A 128 -6.80 3.88 15.91
N VAL A 129 -6.23 5.04 15.63
CA VAL A 129 -5.77 5.94 16.67
C VAL A 129 -6.30 7.35 16.47
N THR A 130 -6.19 8.15 17.51
CA THR A 130 -6.42 9.59 17.45
C THR A 130 -5.20 10.29 18.03
N PRO A 131 -4.93 11.56 17.62
CA PRO A 131 -3.80 12.28 18.19
C PRO A 131 -3.88 12.35 19.72
N LYS A 132 -2.73 12.20 20.36
CA LYS A 132 -2.65 12.27 21.80
C LYS A 132 -2.92 13.71 22.26
N GLU A 133 -3.72 13.87 23.28
CA GLU A 133 -3.97 15.19 23.87
C GLU A 133 -2.83 15.54 24.83
N ASP A 134 -2.39 16.79 24.77
CA ASP A 134 -1.33 17.28 25.67
C ASP A 134 -1.85 17.61 27.05
#